data_48b0c7e86a8c7b8b2a655405605344ce
#
_entry.id   48b0c7e86a8c7b8b2a655405605344ce
#
_cell.length_a   1.000
_cell.length_b   1.000
_cell.length_c   1.000
_cell.angle_alpha   90.00
_cell.angle_beta   90.00
_cell.angle_gamma   90.00
#
_symmetry.space_group_name_H-M   'P 1'
#
loop_
_entity.id
_entity.type
_entity.pdbx_description
1 polymer ?
#
loop_
_entity_poly.entity_id
_entity_poly.type
_entity_poly.pdbx_seq_one_letter_code
_entity_poly.pdbx_strand_id
1 'polypeptide(L)'
;MSNGQVSEGTRNFTLSDDIFRQPGLDLCSQMVYIILKSFGSESNFPVISEIAILGRMTHKQAMKALQDLVDLKILPHKLFRRMVGDFQDDRLSWAAKGLLIFCKENPHIQLHDLLELTSQSGEDEHSVRNSLKELSLYGYLDEYPEWLQIAN
;
A
#
# COMPACT_ATOMS: atom_id res chain seq x y z
N MET A 1 -33.38 -9.25 10.85
CA MET A 1 -32.89 -9.08 11.46
C MET A 1 -32.77 -8.66 12.07
N SER A 2 -32.66 -8.60 12.08
CA SER A 2 -32.28 -8.33 12.76
C SER A 2 -31.84 -7.84 13.12
N ASN A 3 -31.68 -7.61 13.35
CA ASN A 3 -31.24 -7.12 13.88
C ASN A 3 -30.49 -6.95 14.05
N GLY A 4 -31.06 -7.24 13.55
CA GLY A 4 -29.84 -7.02 13.66
C GLY A 4 -28.95 -6.39 14.35
N GLN A 5 -29.19 -6.23 15.15
CA GLN A 5 -28.18 -5.86 15.82
C GLN A 5 -27.11 -6.69 15.57
N VAL A 6 -26.21 -6.17 15.01
CA VAL A 6 -25.01 -6.86 14.75
C VAL A 6 -24.33 -7.13 16.05
N SER A 7 -24.16 -8.37 16.40
CA SER A 7 -23.41 -8.69 17.59
C SER A 7 -21.93 -8.50 17.29
N GLU A 8 -21.14 -8.36 18.34
CA GLU A 8 -19.73 -8.32 18.16
C GLU A 8 -19.25 -9.59 17.54
N GLY A 9 -18.35 -9.54 16.63
CA GLY A 9 -17.87 -10.66 15.88
C GLY A 9 -18.70 -11.00 14.66
N THR A 10 -19.85 -10.42 14.54
CA THR A 10 -20.65 -10.55 13.32
C THR A 10 -20.10 -9.59 12.29
N ARG A 11 -19.86 -10.09 11.09
CA ARG A 11 -19.36 -9.24 10.01
C ARG A 11 -20.45 -8.29 9.56
N ASN A 12 -20.09 -7.04 9.46
CA ASN A 12 -20.95 -6.05 8.86
C ASN A 12 -20.75 -6.10 7.35
N PHE A 13 -21.67 -6.73 6.65
CA PHE A 13 -21.55 -6.95 5.23
C PHE A 13 -22.31 -5.91 4.41
N THR A 14 -22.38 -4.71 4.94
CA THR A 14 -23.01 -3.60 4.24
C THR A 14 -22.05 -3.05 3.21
N LEU A 15 -22.50 -3.04 1.97
CA LEU A 15 -21.73 -2.47 0.87
C LEU A 15 -22.31 -1.12 0.48
N SER A 16 -21.44 -0.18 0.14
CA SER A 16 -21.87 1.09 -0.39
C SER A 16 -22.14 0.96 -1.89
N ASP A 17 -23.27 1.45 -2.36
CA ASP A 17 -23.56 1.50 -3.78
C ASP A 17 -22.55 2.29 -4.57
N ASP A 18 -21.85 3.19 -3.90
CA ASP A 18 -20.91 4.09 -4.55
C ASP A 18 -19.79 3.35 -5.24
N ILE A 19 -19.43 2.15 -4.73
CA ILE A 19 -18.35 1.36 -5.33
C ILE A 19 -18.68 0.99 -6.78
N PHE A 20 -19.94 0.77 -7.10
CA PHE A 20 -20.34 0.38 -8.44
C PHE A 20 -20.44 1.57 -9.40
N ARG A 21 -20.41 2.78 -8.85
CA ARG A 21 -20.49 4.02 -9.63
C ARG A 21 -19.13 4.69 -9.78
N GLN A 22 -18.12 4.14 -9.11
CA GLN A 22 -16.79 4.73 -9.10
C GLN A 22 -16.13 4.54 -10.47
N PRO A 23 -15.78 5.65 -11.18
CA PRO A 23 -15.10 5.52 -12.47
C PRO A 23 -13.72 4.90 -12.26
N GLY A 24 -13.31 4.08 -13.20
CA GLY A 24 -11.99 3.47 -13.16
C GLY A 24 -11.91 2.17 -12.38
N LEU A 25 -12.98 1.76 -11.72
CA LEU A 25 -13.01 0.47 -11.03
C LEU A 25 -13.50 -0.62 -11.97
N ASP A 26 -12.62 -1.54 -12.28
CA ASP A 26 -12.98 -2.71 -13.09
C ASP A 26 -13.60 -3.82 -12.21
N LEU A 27 -13.94 -4.92 -12.86
CA LEU A 27 -14.59 -6.04 -12.17
C LEU A 27 -13.70 -6.63 -11.07
N CYS A 28 -12.41 -6.79 -11.35
CA CYS A 28 -11.48 -7.33 -10.34
C CYS A 28 -11.39 -6.42 -9.11
N SER A 29 -11.34 -5.11 -9.33
CA SER A 29 -11.28 -4.15 -8.22
C SER A 29 -12.55 -4.16 -7.39
N GLN A 30 -13.71 -4.28 -8.04
CA GLN A 30 -14.98 -4.40 -7.33
C GLN A 30 -15.03 -5.68 -6.52
N MET A 31 -14.55 -6.79 -7.09
CA MET A 31 -14.51 -8.07 -6.39
C MET A 31 -13.60 -8.00 -5.16
N VAL A 32 -12.42 -7.40 -5.30
CA VAL A 32 -11.50 -7.24 -4.17
C VAL A 32 -12.13 -6.38 -3.07
N TYR A 33 -12.81 -5.31 -3.45
CA TYR A 33 -13.52 -4.48 -2.48
C TYR A 33 -14.55 -5.29 -1.68
N ILE A 34 -15.34 -6.12 -2.37
CA ILE A 34 -16.34 -6.96 -1.73
C ILE A 34 -15.66 -7.96 -0.77
N ILE A 35 -14.57 -8.57 -1.21
CA ILE A 35 -13.81 -9.50 -0.37
C ILE A 35 -13.34 -8.78 0.91
N LEU A 36 -12.75 -7.61 0.77
CA LEU A 36 -12.26 -6.86 1.93
C LEU A 36 -13.39 -6.52 2.90
N LYS A 37 -14.53 -6.09 2.37
CA LYS A 37 -15.67 -5.79 3.22
C LYS A 37 -16.19 -7.02 3.96
N SER A 38 -16.06 -8.19 3.38
CA SER A 38 -16.50 -9.42 4.03
C SER A 38 -15.67 -9.78 5.27
N PHE A 39 -14.47 -9.25 5.40
CA PHE A 39 -13.64 -9.47 6.59
C PHE A 39 -13.99 -8.54 7.74
N GLY A 40 -14.80 -7.52 7.50
CA GLY A 40 -15.36 -6.65 8.52
C GLY A 40 -14.40 -5.60 9.03
N SER A 41 -13.28 -6.01 9.58
CA SER A 41 -12.33 -5.11 10.21
C SER A 41 -11.02 -5.06 9.42
N GLU A 42 -10.41 -3.89 9.35
CA GLU A 42 -9.13 -3.71 8.67
C GLU A 42 -8.02 -4.58 9.27
N SER A 43 -8.08 -4.82 10.57
CA SER A 43 -7.09 -5.67 11.24
C SER A 43 -7.15 -7.12 10.79
N ASN A 44 -8.27 -7.53 10.21
CA ASN A 44 -8.50 -8.89 9.73
C ASN A 44 -8.27 -9.05 8.24
N PHE A 45 -7.87 -8.00 7.54
CA PHE A 45 -7.68 -8.06 6.10
C PHE A 45 -6.64 -9.12 5.75
N PRO A 46 -6.90 -9.94 4.73
CA PRO A 46 -6.02 -11.03 4.35
C PRO A 46 -4.83 -10.52 3.54
N VAL A 47 -3.82 -11.38 3.38
CA VAL A 47 -2.73 -11.09 2.46
C VAL A 47 -3.20 -11.28 1.02
N ILE A 48 -2.43 -10.74 0.09
CA ILE A 48 -2.81 -10.73 -1.33
C ILE A 48 -3.04 -12.13 -1.91
N SER A 49 -2.26 -13.11 -1.48
CA SER A 49 -2.43 -14.48 -2.00
C SER A 49 -3.80 -15.05 -1.64
N GLU A 50 -4.29 -14.76 -0.45
CA GLU A 50 -5.61 -15.19 -0.03
C GLU A 50 -6.71 -14.47 -0.82
N ILE A 51 -6.53 -13.18 -1.09
CA ILE A 51 -7.46 -12.41 -1.91
C ILE A 51 -7.58 -13.01 -3.30
N ALA A 52 -6.44 -13.37 -3.90
CA ALA A 52 -6.43 -13.97 -5.23
C ALA A 52 -7.21 -15.28 -5.25
N ILE A 53 -7.02 -16.11 -4.23
CA ILE A 53 -7.73 -17.39 -4.12
C ILE A 53 -9.23 -17.15 -3.96
N LEU A 54 -9.62 -16.29 -3.05
CA LEU A 54 -11.04 -16.01 -2.79
C LEU A 54 -11.73 -15.37 -3.99
N GLY A 55 -11.04 -14.49 -4.69
CA GLY A 55 -11.58 -13.81 -5.86
C GLY A 55 -11.47 -14.59 -7.14
N ARG A 56 -10.83 -15.75 -7.09
CA ARG A 56 -10.57 -16.59 -8.28
C ARG A 56 -9.91 -15.80 -9.40
N MET A 57 -8.88 -15.08 -9.02
CA MET A 57 -8.10 -14.27 -9.94
C MET A 57 -6.62 -14.56 -9.77
N THR A 58 -5.83 -14.13 -10.73
CA THR A 58 -4.37 -14.29 -10.64
C THR A 58 -3.81 -13.32 -9.61
N HIS A 59 -2.60 -13.62 -9.13
CA HIS A 59 -1.90 -12.72 -8.22
C HIS A 59 -1.73 -11.33 -8.85
N LYS A 60 -1.42 -11.30 -10.14
CA LYS A 60 -1.25 -10.05 -10.88
C LYS A 60 -2.54 -9.23 -10.92
N GLN A 61 -3.67 -9.90 -11.15
CA GLN A 61 -4.97 -9.23 -11.14
C GLN A 61 -5.32 -8.68 -9.77
N ALA A 62 -5.05 -9.45 -8.72
CA ALA A 62 -5.29 -9.01 -7.35
C ALA A 62 -4.40 -7.81 -7.00
N MET A 63 -3.13 -7.84 -7.40
CA MET A 63 -2.21 -6.74 -7.18
C MET A 63 -2.70 -5.47 -7.84
N LYS A 64 -3.06 -5.55 -9.12
CA LYS A 64 -3.57 -4.39 -9.84
C LYS A 64 -4.85 -3.85 -9.22
N ALA A 65 -5.75 -4.73 -8.81
CA ALA A 65 -7.00 -4.34 -8.17
C ALA A 65 -6.73 -3.58 -6.87
N LEU A 66 -5.81 -4.06 -6.04
CA LEU A 66 -5.44 -3.36 -4.81
C LEU A 66 -4.81 -2.01 -5.10
N GLN A 67 -3.96 -1.92 -6.11
CA GLN A 67 -3.35 -0.65 -6.51
C GLN A 67 -4.41 0.36 -6.96
N ASP A 68 -5.38 -0.09 -7.74
CA ASP A 68 -6.48 0.77 -8.19
C ASP A 68 -7.30 1.29 -6.99
N LEU A 69 -7.57 0.45 -6.01
CA LEU A 69 -8.28 0.87 -4.80
C LEU A 69 -7.49 1.89 -4.00
N VAL A 70 -6.17 1.73 -3.93
CA VAL A 70 -5.31 2.71 -3.28
C VAL A 70 -5.30 4.03 -4.04
N ASP A 71 -5.18 3.98 -5.36
CA ASP A 71 -5.14 5.19 -6.19
C ASP A 71 -6.42 6.00 -6.10
N LEU A 72 -7.55 5.32 -5.94
CA LEU A 72 -8.85 5.95 -5.77
C LEU A 72 -9.14 6.34 -4.31
N LYS A 73 -8.17 6.13 -3.42
CA LYS A 73 -8.27 6.46 -1.99
C LYS A 73 -9.36 5.69 -1.26
N ILE A 74 -9.73 4.54 -1.78
CA ILE A 74 -10.66 3.62 -1.13
C ILE A 74 -9.92 2.76 -0.10
N LEU A 75 -8.70 2.36 -0.43
CA LEU A 75 -7.84 1.56 0.44
C LEU A 75 -6.63 2.40 0.88
N PRO A 76 -6.39 2.54 2.20
CA PRO A 76 -5.21 3.29 2.67
C PRO A 76 -3.90 2.60 2.28
N HIS A 77 -2.87 3.39 1.99
CA HIS A 77 -1.53 2.89 1.67
C HIS A 77 -0.99 1.94 2.74
N LYS A 78 -1.25 2.25 3.99
CA LYS A 78 -0.77 1.44 5.12
C LYS A 78 -1.29 0.00 5.03
N LEU A 79 -2.57 -0.16 4.71
CA LEU A 79 -3.17 -1.48 4.56
C LEU A 79 -2.62 -2.20 3.33
N PHE A 80 -2.47 -1.48 2.23
CA PHE A 80 -1.91 -2.04 1.02
C PHE A 80 -0.52 -2.62 1.27
N ARG A 81 0.35 -1.86 1.94
CA ARG A 81 1.71 -2.34 2.26
C ARG A 81 1.69 -3.60 3.11
N ARG A 82 0.78 -3.65 4.07
CA ARG A 82 0.67 -4.82 4.96
C ARG A 82 0.21 -6.06 4.20
N MET A 83 -0.71 -5.87 3.24
CA MET A 83 -1.30 -6.98 2.49
C MET A 83 -0.38 -7.51 1.41
N VAL A 84 0.40 -6.63 0.81
CA VAL A 84 1.24 -6.95 -0.34
C VAL A 84 2.70 -7.22 0.06
N GLY A 85 3.20 -6.50 1.04
CA GLY A 85 4.62 -6.50 1.37
C GLY A 85 5.37 -5.44 0.57
N ASP A 86 6.38 -4.86 1.20
CA ASP A 86 7.03 -3.67 0.66
C ASP A 86 7.69 -3.89 -0.70
N PHE A 87 8.23 -5.08 -0.92
CA PHE A 87 9.00 -5.32 -2.15
C PHE A 87 8.17 -5.89 -3.29
N GLN A 88 6.89 -6.08 -3.07
CA GLN A 88 5.97 -6.60 -4.07
C GLN A 88 5.20 -5.50 -4.78
N ASP A 89 5.40 -4.25 -4.39
CA ASP A 89 4.69 -3.12 -4.99
C ASP A 89 5.35 -2.76 -6.31
N ASP A 90 4.70 -3.10 -7.41
CA ASP A 90 5.21 -2.87 -8.76
C ASP A 90 5.27 -1.38 -9.14
N ARG A 91 4.65 -0.52 -8.36
CA ARG A 91 4.72 0.93 -8.60
C ARG A 91 6.08 1.50 -8.23
N LEU A 92 6.82 0.80 -7.36
CA LEU A 92 8.13 1.26 -6.93
C LEU A 92 9.21 0.83 -7.90
N SER A 93 10.11 1.75 -8.22
CA SER A 93 11.32 1.43 -8.97
C SER A 93 12.26 0.59 -8.11
N TRP A 94 13.22 -0.07 -8.76
CA TRP A 94 14.24 -0.83 -8.03
C TRP A 94 15.06 0.07 -7.13
N ALA A 95 15.34 1.31 -7.56
CA ALA A 95 16.07 2.28 -6.75
C ALA A 95 15.28 2.64 -5.49
N ALA A 96 13.97 2.85 -5.62
CA ALA A 96 13.12 3.15 -4.48
C ALA A 96 13.03 1.96 -3.53
N LYS A 97 12.95 0.74 -4.05
CA LYS A 97 12.92 -0.47 -3.21
C LYS A 97 14.22 -0.61 -2.41
N GLY A 98 15.36 -0.38 -3.06
CA GLY A 98 16.65 -0.41 -2.38
C GLY A 98 16.76 0.64 -1.29
N LEU A 99 16.29 1.85 -1.60
CA LEU A 99 16.30 2.93 -0.63
C LEU A 99 15.36 2.64 0.55
N LEU A 100 14.24 1.98 0.30
CA LEU A 100 13.33 1.59 1.38
C LEU A 100 13.99 0.62 2.35
N ILE A 101 14.78 -0.33 1.84
CA ILE A 101 15.56 -1.22 2.70
C ILE A 101 16.46 -0.40 3.61
N PHE A 102 17.14 0.59 3.03
CA PHE A 102 18.04 1.45 3.78
C PHE A 102 17.31 2.26 4.84
N CYS A 103 16.10 2.76 4.51
CA CYS A 103 15.27 3.49 5.49
C CYS A 103 14.89 2.61 6.67
N LYS A 104 14.57 1.34 6.42
CA LYS A 104 14.21 0.40 7.48
C LYS A 104 15.39 0.09 8.40
N GLU A 105 16.58 0.03 7.84
CA GLU A 105 17.79 -0.22 8.61
C GLU A 105 18.29 1.03 9.35
N ASN A 106 17.94 2.21 8.87
CA ASN A 106 18.42 3.48 9.39
C ASN A 106 17.26 4.47 9.54
N PRO A 107 16.31 4.21 10.46
CA PRO A 107 15.10 5.03 10.56
C PRO A 107 15.37 6.47 10.99
N HIS A 108 16.50 6.74 11.64
CA HIS A 108 16.85 8.05 12.18
C HIS A 108 18.10 8.59 11.51
N ILE A 109 18.00 8.95 10.25
CA ILE A 109 19.16 9.42 9.48
C ILE A 109 19.14 10.94 9.33
N GLN A 110 20.34 11.53 9.23
CA GLN A 110 20.50 12.94 8.91
C GLN A 110 20.76 13.10 7.42
N LEU A 111 20.41 14.27 6.89
CA LEU A 111 20.60 14.54 5.46
C LEU A 111 22.04 14.36 5.01
N HIS A 112 23.01 14.83 5.80
CA HIS A 112 24.40 14.72 5.44
C HIS A 112 24.89 13.27 5.38
N ASP A 113 24.31 12.40 6.23
CA ASP A 113 24.65 10.97 6.20
C ASP A 113 24.16 10.33 4.90
N LEU A 114 22.98 10.76 4.43
CA LEU A 114 22.43 10.30 3.18
C LEU A 114 23.30 10.72 2.01
N LEU A 115 23.73 11.98 1.98
CA LEU A 115 24.58 12.50 0.93
C LEU A 115 25.94 11.81 0.90
N GLU A 116 26.49 11.51 2.05
CA GLU A 116 27.73 10.75 2.16
C GLU A 116 27.57 9.34 1.58
N LEU A 117 26.45 8.69 1.87
CA LEU A 117 26.17 7.37 1.32
C LEU A 117 26.00 7.38 -0.19
N THR A 118 25.32 8.37 -0.73
CA THR A 118 25.14 8.48 -2.18
C THR A 118 26.48 8.68 -2.87
N SER A 119 27.37 9.45 -2.25
CA SER A 119 28.71 9.65 -2.74
C SER A 119 29.50 8.33 -2.80
N GLN A 120 29.32 7.47 -1.80
CA GLN A 120 30.01 6.17 -1.74
C GLN A 120 29.42 5.15 -2.70
N SER A 121 28.11 5.18 -2.92
CA SER A 121 27.42 4.21 -3.77
C SER A 121 27.50 4.54 -5.26
N GLY A 122 27.94 5.74 -5.61
CA GLY A 122 27.99 6.18 -6.99
C GLY A 122 26.67 6.72 -7.52
N GLU A 123 25.64 6.76 -6.70
CA GLU A 123 24.38 7.38 -7.08
C GLU A 123 24.44 8.88 -6.81
N ASP A 124 23.80 9.66 -7.67
CA ASP A 124 23.77 11.10 -7.45
C ASP A 124 22.62 11.50 -6.51
N GLU A 125 22.72 12.70 -5.97
CA GLU A 125 21.73 13.22 -5.05
C GLU A 125 20.33 13.32 -5.69
N HIS A 126 20.30 13.66 -6.97
CA HIS A 126 19.04 13.81 -7.69
C HIS A 126 18.28 12.49 -7.78
N SER A 127 18.96 11.41 -8.08
CA SER A 127 18.36 10.07 -8.14
C SER A 127 17.81 9.65 -6.79
N VAL A 128 18.57 9.92 -5.71
CA VAL A 128 18.13 9.58 -4.36
C VAL A 128 16.88 10.39 -3.99
N ARG A 129 16.87 11.68 -4.30
CA ARG A 129 15.73 12.52 -4.01
C ARG A 129 14.49 12.08 -4.79
N ASN A 130 14.65 11.68 -6.03
CA ASN A 130 13.54 11.15 -6.82
C ASN A 130 12.96 9.87 -6.21
N SER A 131 13.85 8.98 -5.75
CA SER A 131 13.41 7.75 -5.08
C SER A 131 12.68 8.06 -3.76
N LEU A 132 13.16 9.05 -3.00
CA LEU A 132 12.49 9.47 -1.77
C LEU A 132 11.10 10.04 -2.06
N LYS A 133 10.97 10.84 -3.10
CA LYS A 133 9.68 11.39 -3.50
C LYS A 133 8.72 10.27 -3.91
N GLU A 134 9.22 9.27 -4.62
CA GLU A 134 8.43 8.11 -5.00
C GLU A 134 7.93 7.37 -3.76
N LEU A 135 8.81 7.10 -2.79
CA LEU A 135 8.43 6.45 -1.55
C LEU A 135 7.41 7.27 -0.76
N SER A 136 7.62 8.59 -0.71
CA SER A 136 6.70 9.50 -0.03
C SER A 136 5.32 9.50 -0.68
N LEU A 137 5.30 9.53 -2.02
CA LEU A 137 4.05 9.53 -2.78
C LEU A 137 3.19 8.31 -2.47
N TYR A 138 3.79 7.15 -2.29
CA TYR A 138 3.07 5.91 -2.01
C TYR A 138 2.98 5.59 -0.52
N GLY A 139 3.29 6.55 0.35
CA GLY A 139 3.07 6.42 1.79
C GLY A 139 4.09 5.59 2.55
N TYR A 140 5.20 5.22 1.93
CA TYR A 140 6.20 4.38 2.59
C TYR A 140 7.03 5.10 3.64
N LEU A 141 7.07 6.42 3.61
CA LEU A 141 7.86 7.21 4.57
C LEU A 141 7.04 7.71 5.75
N ASP A 142 5.76 7.39 5.82
CA ASP A 142 4.89 7.88 6.88
C ASP A 142 5.35 7.45 8.27
N GLU A 143 6.01 6.30 8.37
CA GLU A 143 6.54 5.79 9.62
C GLU A 143 7.98 6.24 9.91
N TYR A 144 8.57 7.02 9.01
CA TYR A 144 9.94 7.50 9.09
C TYR A 144 9.97 9.03 8.95
N PRO A 145 9.63 9.77 10.02
CA PRO A 145 9.47 11.23 9.91
C PRO A 145 10.71 11.97 9.41
N GLU A 146 11.91 11.51 9.80
CA GLU A 146 13.14 12.16 9.34
C GLU A 146 13.33 11.97 7.84
N TRP A 147 13.04 10.78 7.33
CA TRP A 147 13.11 10.50 5.89
C TRP A 147 12.04 11.29 5.14
N LEU A 148 10.85 11.38 5.69
CA LEU A 148 9.76 12.15 5.08
C LEU A 148 10.12 13.62 4.97
N GLN A 149 10.78 14.17 5.99
CA GLN A 149 11.22 15.54 6.00
C GLN A 149 12.28 15.79 4.92
N ILE A 150 13.21 14.86 4.73
CA ILE A 150 14.22 14.95 3.67
C ILE A 150 13.56 14.90 2.28
N ALA A 151 12.54 14.07 2.11
CA ALA A 151 11.85 13.92 0.83
C ALA A 151 11.10 15.18 0.41
N ASN A 152 10.65 15.96 1.37
CA ASN A 152 9.98 17.23 1.11
C ASN A 152 11.00 18.37 1.04
#